data_d981abcd35c7ffd44b51ed0b3a537c79
#
_entry.id   d981abcd35c7ffd44b51ed0b3a537c79
#
_cell.length_a   1.000
_cell.length_b   1.000
_cell.length_c   1.000
_cell.angle_alpha   90.00
_cell.angle_beta   90.00
_cell.angle_gamma   90.00
#
_symmetry.space_group_name_H-M   'P 1'
#
loop_
_entity.id
_entity.type
_entity.pdbx_description
1 polymer ?
#
loop_
_entity_poly.entity_id
_entity_poly.type
_entity_poly.pdbx_seq_one_letter_code
_entity_poly.pdbx_strand_id
1 'polypeptide(L)'
;FKGHSAAKSVHHGFVGGLLEHTLNVTKLCYYYVKQYPFLNKDLLLCAALFHDVGKMKEISRFPENDYTDDGQLLGHIVMGVELVGASIRRIPGFPKKLASELKHCILAHHGELEYGSPKKPALAEALALNFADNTDAKLETFKEALKSNNDNNDWLGYNRLFESNIRKTSI
;
A
#
# COMPACT_ATOMS: atom_id res chain seq x y z
N PHE A 1 10.05 9.75 -5.11
CA PHE A 1 9.43 8.43 -5.16
C PHE A 1 10.48 7.31 -5.27
N LYS A 2 11.37 7.32 -6.27
CA LYS A 2 12.38 6.26 -6.51
C LYS A 2 13.38 6.03 -5.36
N GLY A 3 13.59 7.00 -4.49
CA GLY A 3 14.56 6.92 -3.38
C GLY A 3 13.94 6.63 -2.03
N HIS A 4 12.63 6.31 -1.95
CA HIS A 4 11.94 6.05 -0.70
C HIS A 4 11.67 4.56 -0.52
N SER A 5 11.67 4.12 0.76
CA SER A 5 11.15 2.82 1.19
C SER A 5 9.62 2.87 1.30
N ALA A 6 8.98 1.71 1.32
CA ALA A 6 7.57 1.59 1.65
C ALA A 6 7.33 1.50 3.17
N ALA A 7 8.37 1.18 3.96
CA ALA A 7 8.28 1.05 5.40
C ALA A 7 9.67 1.28 6.05
N LYS A 8 9.70 1.56 7.36
CA LYS A 8 10.93 1.73 8.13
C LYS A 8 11.73 0.42 8.25
N SER A 9 11.05 -0.71 8.50
CA SER A 9 11.73 -1.96 8.90
C SER A 9 11.02 -3.26 8.48
N VAL A 10 9.94 -3.19 7.71
CA VAL A 10 9.19 -4.36 7.22
C VAL A 10 9.18 -4.36 5.69
N HIS A 11 8.33 -5.19 5.06
CA HIS A 11 8.25 -5.35 3.60
C HIS A 11 8.57 -4.06 2.81
N HIS A 12 9.37 -4.20 1.75
CA HIS A 12 9.83 -3.07 0.93
C HIS A 12 10.61 -1.96 1.67
N GLY A 13 11.27 -2.27 2.80
CA GLY A 13 12.08 -1.35 3.60
C GLY A 13 13.45 -1.02 3.00
N PHE A 14 13.57 -0.90 1.67
CA PHE A 14 14.81 -0.64 0.93
C PHE A 14 14.63 0.51 -0.07
N VAL A 15 15.75 1.03 -0.60
CA VAL A 15 15.74 2.09 -1.62
C VAL A 15 14.96 1.64 -2.84
N GLY A 16 13.86 2.34 -3.15
CA GLY A 16 12.96 1.98 -4.25
C GLY A 16 11.82 1.06 -3.85
N GLY A 17 11.75 0.60 -2.60
CA GLY A 17 10.69 -0.28 -2.11
C GLY A 17 9.29 0.29 -2.31
N LEU A 18 9.10 1.61 -2.09
CA LEU A 18 7.83 2.27 -2.36
C LEU A 18 7.40 2.19 -3.84
N LEU A 19 8.36 2.29 -4.76
CA LEU A 19 8.08 2.17 -6.19
C LEU A 19 7.71 0.73 -6.57
N GLU A 20 8.45 -0.25 -6.04
CA GLU A 20 8.19 -1.68 -6.29
C GLU A 20 6.81 -2.08 -5.76
N HIS A 21 6.49 -1.74 -4.51
CA HIS A 21 5.19 -1.95 -3.91
C HIS A 21 4.06 -1.34 -4.74
N THR A 22 4.17 -0.04 -5.05
CA THR A 22 3.16 0.66 -5.87
C THR A 22 2.95 0.00 -7.24
N LEU A 23 4.03 -0.45 -7.89
CA LEU A 23 3.95 -1.15 -9.17
C LEU A 23 3.22 -2.50 -9.02
N ASN A 24 3.52 -3.27 -7.99
CA ASN A 24 2.91 -4.57 -7.74
C ASN A 24 1.41 -4.43 -7.44
N VAL A 25 1.04 -3.50 -6.54
CA VAL A 25 -0.36 -3.17 -6.25
C VAL A 25 -1.11 -2.74 -7.52
N THR A 26 -0.48 -1.88 -8.35
CA THR A 26 -1.08 -1.46 -9.64
C THR A 26 -1.31 -2.64 -10.59
N LYS A 27 -0.37 -3.60 -10.67
CA LYS A 27 -0.54 -4.82 -11.49
C LYS A 27 -1.69 -5.69 -10.98
N LEU A 28 -1.83 -5.87 -9.67
CA LEU A 28 -2.95 -6.59 -9.07
C LEU A 28 -4.29 -5.89 -9.37
N CYS A 29 -4.36 -4.57 -9.20
CA CYS A 29 -5.53 -3.78 -9.55
C CYS A 29 -5.87 -3.89 -11.05
N TYR A 30 -4.87 -3.91 -11.93
CA TYR A 30 -5.08 -4.11 -13.36
C TYR A 30 -5.63 -5.51 -13.67
N TYR A 31 -5.20 -6.54 -12.95
CA TYR A 31 -5.80 -7.87 -13.04
C TYR A 31 -7.26 -7.85 -12.58
N TYR A 32 -7.58 -7.19 -11.45
CA TYR A 32 -8.94 -7.10 -10.93
C TYR A 32 -9.91 -6.44 -11.91
N VAL A 33 -9.53 -5.35 -12.57
CA VAL A 33 -10.43 -4.72 -13.57
C VAL A 33 -10.70 -5.59 -14.78
N LYS A 34 -9.84 -6.54 -15.10
CA LYS A 34 -10.09 -7.53 -16.15
C LYS A 34 -11.07 -8.62 -15.70
N GLN A 35 -11.00 -9.04 -14.43
CA GLN A 35 -11.85 -10.09 -13.87
C GLN A 35 -13.22 -9.55 -13.45
N TYR A 36 -13.29 -8.30 -13.03
CA TYR A 36 -14.48 -7.63 -12.50
C TYR A 36 -14.81 -6.37 -13.32
N PRO A 37 -15.49 -6.50 -14.47
CA PRO A 37 -15.72 -5.39 -15.40
C PRO A 37 -16.58 -4.24 -14.85
N PHE A 38 -17.25 -4.44 -13.70
CA PHE A 38 -18.01 -3.38 -13.03
C PHE A 38 -17.13 -2.37 -12.30
N LEU A 39 -15.85 -2.69 -12.06
CA LEU A 39 -14.90 -1.77 -11.45
C LEU A 39 -14.53 -0.63 -12.42
N ASN A 40 -14.53 0.59 -11.91
CA ASN A 40 -14.01 1.73 -12.66
C ASN A 40 -12.48 1.62 -12.75
N LYS A 41 -12.00 1.23 -13.93
CA LYS A 41 -10.57 1.00 -14.20
C LYS A 41 -9.73 2.23 -13.90
N ASP A 42 -10.15 3.40 -14.36
CA ASP A 42 -9.34 4.62 -14.26
C ASP A 42 -9.23 5.10 -12.82
N LEU A 43 -10.34 5.02 -12.07
CA LEU A 43 -10.35 5.34 -10.64
C LEU A 43 -9.46 4.37 -9.86
N LEU A 44 -9.59 3.07 -10.07
CA LEU A 44 -8.83 2.06 -9.33
C LEU A 44 -7.32 2.16 -9.62
N LEU A 45 -6.92 2.28 -10.87
CA LEU A 45 -5.50 2.40 -11.21
C LEU A 45 -4.89 3.72 -10.74
N CYS A 46 -5.64 4.83 -10.83
CA CYS A 46 -5.21 6.10 -10.27
C CYS A 46 -5.04 6.01 -8.74
N ALA A 47 -6.02 5.40 -8.06
CA ALA A 47 -5.92 5.18 -6.62
C ALA A 47 -4.73 4.29 -6.24
N ALA A 48 -4.47 3.21 -6.98
CA ALA A 48 -3.32 2.33 -6.77
C ALA A 48 -1.98 3.06 -6.92
N LEU A 49 -1.86 3.98 -7.89
CA LEU A 49 -0.65 4.77 -8.08
C LEU A 49 -0.39 5.77 -6.94
N PHE A 50 -1.43 6.23 -6.24
CA PHE A 50 -1.32 7.31 -5.26
C PHE A 50 -1.66 6.91 -3.83
N HIS A 51 -2.08 5.66 -3.55
CA HIS A 51 -2.52 5.25 -2.21
C HIS A 51 -1.46 5.55 -1.14
N ASP A 52 -0.22 5.30 -1.45
CA ASP A 52 0.94 5.43 -0.57
C ASP A 52 1.81 6.67 -0.85
N VAL A 53 1.35 7.61 -1.67
CA VAL A 53 2.15 8.79 -2.04
C VAL A 53 2.58 9.63 -0.82
N GLY A 54 1.81 9.59 0.25
CA GLY A 54 2.11 10.28 1.51
C GLY A 54 3.37 9.78 2.20
N LYS A 55 3.78 8.53 1.97
CA LYS A 55 5.03 7.94 2.52
C LYS A 55 6.28 8.72 2.11
N MET A 56 6.23 9.45 1.01
CA MET A 56 7.33 10.35 0.62
C MET A 56 7.58 11.50 1.61
N LYS A 57 6.61 11.80 2.47
CA LYS A 57 6.73 12.81 3.52
C LYS A 57 6.72 12.20 4.91
N GLU A 58 6.07 11.04 5.07
CA GLU A 58 6.01 10.30 6.33
C GLU A 58 7.37 9.77 6.74
N ILE A 59 8.16 9.26 5.77
CA ILE A 59 9.46 8.64 6.02
C ILE A 59 10.54 9.48 5.34
N SER A 60 11.62 9.80 6.09
CA SER A 60 12.79 10.47 5.54
C SER A 60 13.50 9.59 4.51
N ARG A 61 14.35 10.21 3.68
CA ARG A 61 15.15 9.46 2.71
C ARG A 61 16.29 8.73 3.39
N PHE A 62 16.80 7.71 2.72
CA PHE A 62 18.06 7.08 3.12
C PHE A 62 19.19 8.12 3.20
N PRO A 63 20.13 8.00 4.15
CA PRO A 63 20.35 6.81 5.02
C PRO A 63 19.47 6.76 6.27
N GLU A 64 18.79 7.84 6.71
CA GLU A 64 18.04 7.86 7.97
C GLU A 64 16.88 6.86 7.96
N ASN A 65 16.06 6.90 6.91
CA ASN A 65 14.88 6.05 6.71
C ASN A 65 14.01 5.97 7.98
N ASP A 66 13.72 7.11 8.59
CA ASP A 66 12.95 7.21 9.84
C ASP A 66 11.70 8.09 9.66
N TYR A 67 10.75 7.98 10.56
CA TYR A 67 9.58 8.82 10.56
C TYR A 67 9.94 10.30 10.77
N THR A 68 9.32 11.17 9.97
CA THR A 68 9.35 12.62 10.20
C THR A 68 8.37 12.99 11.32
N ASP A 69 8.49 14.20 11.86
CA ASP A 69 7.53 14.71 12.88
C ASP A 69 6.09 14.72 12.32
N ASP A 70 5.91 15.23 11.09
CA ASP A 70 4.61 15.18 10.42
C ASP A 70 4.15 13.74 10.15
N GLY A 71 5.08 12.84 9.84
CA GLY A 71 4.80 11.41 9.67
C GLY A 71 4.24 10.77 10.92
N GLN A 72 4.81 11.10 12.09
CA GLN A 72 4.32 10.63 13.39
C GLN A 72 2.97 11.23 13.78
N LEU A 73 2.75 12.51 13.46
CA LEU A 73 1.53 13.24 13.87
C LEU A 73 0.34 12.97 12.95
N LEU A 74 0.55 12.88 11.65
CA LEU A 74 -0.52 12.85 10.64
C LEU A 74 -0.64 11.49 9.94
N GLY A 75 0.49 10.81 9.69
CA GLY A 75 0.56 9.58 8.92
C GLY A 75 0.37 9.76 7.41
N HIS A 76 0.87 8.79 6.63
CA HIS A 76 0.89 8.88 5.16
C HIS A 76 -0.50 8.97 4.51
N ILE A 77 -1.53 8.37 5.11
CA ILE A 77 -2.88 8.38 4.53
C ILE A 77 -3.40 9.81 4.43
N VAL A 78 -3.35 10.57 5.54
CA VAL A 78 -3.80 11.97 5.57
C VAL A 78 -2.94 12.82 4.66
N MET A 79 -1.61 12.72 4.78
CA MET A 79 -0.66 13.47 3.94
C MET A 79 -0.84 13.15 2.45
N GLY A 80 -1.15 11.90 2.10
CA GLY A 80 -1.45 11.47 0.73
C GLY A 80 -2.71 12.12 0.18
N VAL A 81 -3.80 12.15 0.97
CA VAL A 81 -5.06 12.81 0.60
C VAL A 81 -4.85 14.32 0.38
N GLU A 82 -4.03 14.97 1.21
CA GLU A 82 -3.70 16.39 1.05
C GLU A 82 -2.92 16.65 -0.24
N LEU A 83 -1.89 15.84 -0.53
CA LEU A 83 -1.10 15.93 -1.76
C LEU A 83 -1.96 15.75 -3.02
N VAL A 84 -2.80 14.72 -3.05
CA VAL A 84 -3.71 14.46 -4.15
C VAL A 84 -4.76 15.57 -4.25
N GLY A 85 -5.32 16.01 -3.12
CA GLY A 85 -6.26 17.14 -3.09
C GLY A 85 -5.66 18.44 -3.61
N ALA A 86 -4.41 18.74 -3.28
CA ALA A 86 -3.68 19.89 -3.81
C ALA A 86 -3.46 19.79 -5.32
N SER A 87 -3.14 18.60 -5.81
CA SER A 87 -2.94 18.34 -7.25
C SER A 87 -4.26 18.46 -8.03
N ILE A 88 -5.35 17.92 -7.53
CA ILE A 88 -6.69 18.03 -8.12
C ILE A 88 -7.10 19.49 -8.27
N ARG A 89 -6.85 20.36 -7.28
CA ARG A 89 -7.18 21.78 -7.33
C ARG A 89 -6.48 22.54 -8.46
N ARG A 90 -5.39 22.00 -9.00
CA ARG A 90 -4.65 22.58 -10.14
C ARG A 90 -5.20 22.16 -11.49
N ILE A 91 -6.17 21.23 -11.53
CA ILE A 91 -6.77 20.74 -12.77
C ILE A 91 -8.12 21.45 -12.94
N PRO A 92 -8.23 22.39 -13.90
CA PRO A 92 -9.49 23.09 -14.15
C PRO A 92 -10.60 22.09 -14.50
N GLY A 93 -11.78 22.26 -13.90
CA GLY A 93 -12.94 21.42 -14.21
C GLY A 93 -12.91 19.99 -13.67
N PHE A 94 -11.94 19.62 -12.82
CA PHE A 94 -11.90 18.28 -12.26
C PHE A 94 -13.22 17.95 -11.53
N PRO A 95 -13.92 16.82 -11.85
CA PRO A 95 -15.23 16.52 -11.30
C PRO A 95 -15.17 16.35 -9.76
N LYS A 96 -15.99 17.10 -9.03
CA LYS A 96 -16.01 17.09 -7.55
C LYS A 96 -16.30 15.70 -6.97
N LYS A 97 -17.23 14.95 -7.57
CA LYS A 97 -17.56 13.58 -7.13
C LYS A 97 -16.34 12.65 -7.28
N LEU A 98 -15.71 12.65 -8.45
CA LEU A 98 -14.54 11.85 -8.72
C LEU A 98 -13.38 12.20 -7.77
N ALA A 99 -13.21 13.50 -7.44
CA ALA A 99 -12.23 13.92 -6.45
C ALA A 99 -12.48 13.32 -5.06
N SER A 100 -13.73 13.22 -4.65
CA SER A 100 -14.12 12.59 -3.38
C SER A 100 -13.93 11.07 -3.43
N GLU A 101 -14.26 10.43 -4.53
CA GLU A 101 -14.11 8.99 -4.75
C GLU A 101 -12.61 8.58 -4.71
N LEU A 102 -11.75 9.31 -5.42
CA LEU A 102 -10.30 9.06 -5.39
C LEU A 102 -9.71 9.23 -3.98
N LYS A 103 -10.08 10.31 -3.28
CA LYS A 103 -9.64 10.51 -1.90
C LYS A 103 -10.16 9.42 -0.97
N HIS A 104 -11.41 8.96 -1.18
CA HIS A 104 -11.96 7.87 -0.40
C HIS A 104 -11.16 6.58 -0.59
N CYS A 105 -10.78 6.23 -1.82
CA CYS A 105 -9.91 5.06 -2.05
C CYS A 105 -8.60 5.16 -1.26
N ILE A 106 -7.98 6.34 -1.22
CA ILE A 106 -6.75 6.57 -0.43
C ILE A 106 -7.04 6.49 1.08
N LEU A 107 -8.13 7.10 1.57
CA LEU A 107 -8.48 7.06 2.99
C LEU A 107 -8.82 5.64 3.49
N ALA A 108 -9.30 4.78 2.62
CA ALA A 108 -9.84 3.47 2.98
C ALA A 108 -8.91 2.28 2.61
N HIS A 109 -7.71 2.54 2.05
CA HIS A 109 -6.90 1.47 1.50
C HIS A 109 -6.39 0.46 2.54
N HIS A 110 -6.22 0.84 3.81
CA HIS A 110 -5.92 -0.11 4.89
C HIS A 110 -7.12 -0.98 5.30
N GLY A 111 -8.34 -0.66 4.84
CA GLY A 111 -9.55 -1.48 5.01
C GLY A 111 -10.23 -1.32 6.36
N GLU A 112 -9.55 -1.57 7.46
CA GLU A 112 -10.10 -1.57 8.80
C GLU A 112 -9.60 -0.38 9.64
N LEU A 113 -10.46 0.10 10.56
CA LEU A 113 -10.11 1.22 11.44
C LEU A 113 -8.95 0.87 12.38
N GLU A 114 -8.87 -0.37 12.82
CA GLU A 114 -7.80 -0.88 13.67
C GLU A 114 -6.43 -0.89 12.98
N TYR A 115 -6.40 -0.90 11.65
CA TYR A 115 -5.18 -0.78 10.85
C TYR A 115 -4.85 0.68 10.47
N GLY A 116 -5.51 1.64 11.13
CA GLY A 116 -5.28 3.06 10.93
C GLY A 116 -6.01 3.66 9.73
N SER A 117 -6.94 2.91 9.09
CA SER A 117 -7.76 3.47 8.01
C SER A 117 -8.78 4.45 8.59
N PRO A 118 -8.81 5.73 8.16
CA PRO A 118 -9.81 6.69 8.64
C PRO A 118 -11.24 6.33 8.26
N LYS A 119 -11.42 5.50 7.24
CA LYS A 119 -12.71 5.01 6.72
C LYS A 119 -12.58 3.57 6.25
N LYS A 120 -13.65 2.78 6.41
CA LYS A 120 -13.80 1.49 5.73
C LYS A 120 -14.14 1.71 4.26
N PRO A 121 -13.74 0.78 3.36
CA PRO A 121 -14.10 0.86 1.95
C PRO A 121 -15.62 0.93 1.72
N ALA A 122 -16.07 2.00 1.08
CA ALA A 122 -17.46 2.21 0.67
C ALA A 122 -17.67 2.14 -0.86
N LEU A 123 -16.56 2.01 -1.62
CA LEU A 123 -16.55 1.80 -3.06
C LEU A 123 -15.91 0.45 -3.37
N ALA A 124 -16.36 -0.19 -4.42
CA ALA A 124 -15.79 -1.45 -4.88
C ALA A 124 -14.30 -1.31 -5.23
N GLU A 125 -13.90 -0.18 -5.80
CA GLU A 125 -12.52 0.16 -6.12
C GLU A 125 -11.66 0.33 -4.85
N ALA A 126 -12.22 0.93 -3.79
CA ALA A 126 -11.51 1.04 -2.51
C ALA A 126 -11.28 -0.33 -1.86
N LEU A 127 -12.27 -1.23 -1.94
CA LEU A 127 -12.16 -2.60 -1.46
C LEU A 127 -11.13 -3.40 -2.29
N ALA A 128 -11.18 -3.28 -3.61
CA ALA A 128 -10.22 -3.94 -4.50
C ALA A 128 -8.78 -3.44 -4.24
N LEU A 129 -8.60 -2.15 -4.03
CA LEU A 129 -7.31 -1.56 -3.67
C LEU A 129 -6.79 -2.12 -2.34
N ASN A 130 -7.63 -2.18 -1.31
CA ASN A 130 -7.26 -2.76 -0.02
C ASN A 130 -6.78 -4.21 -0.14
N PHE A 131 -7.47 -5.05 -0.92
CA PHE A 131 -7.03 -6.43 -1.14
C PHE A 131 -5.73 -6.52 -1.93
N ALA A 132 -5.53 -5.65 -2.93
CA ALA A 132 -4.29 -5.62 -3.70
C ALA A 132 -3.09 -5.23 -2.84
N ASP A 133 -3.23 -4.17 -2.05
CA ASP A 133 -2.24 -3.66 -1.10
C ASP A 133 -1.87 -4.73 -0.06
N ASN A 134 -2.87 -5.28 0.62
CA ASN A 134 -2.69 -6.31 1.63
C ASN A 134 -2.06 -7.59 1.05
N THR A 135 -2.40 -7.96 -0.18
CA THR A 135 -1.81 -9.11 -0.87
C THR A 135 -0.32 -8.91 -1.09
N ASP A 136 0.10 -7.78 -1.67
CA ASP A 136 1.51 -7.51 -1.93
C ASP A 136 2.30 -7.43 -0.62
N ALA A 137 1.81 -6.68 0.38
CA ALA A 137 2.46 -6.53 1.67
C ALA A 137 2.66 -7.87 2.39
N LYS A 138 1.63 -8.73 2.43
CA LYS A 138 1.70 -10.04 3.11
C LYS A 138 2.58 -11.03 2.36
N LEU A 139 2.47 -11.10 1.04
CA LEU A 139 3.29 -12.02 0.25
C LEU A 139 4.77 -11.63 0.27
N GLU A 140 5.10 -10.33 0.25
CA GLU A 140 6.49 -9.88 0.37
C GLU A 140 7.04 -10.19 1.77
N THR A 141 6.27 -9.95 2.83
CA THR A 141 6.65 -10.33 4.20
C THR A 141 6.87 -11.85 4.33
N PHE A 142 6.01 -12.64 3.71
CA PHE A 142 6.15 -14.10 3.71
C PHE A 142 7.40 -14.55 2.96
N LYS A 143 7.68 -13.95 1.81
CA LYS A 143 8.88 -14.18 1.00
C LYS A 143 10.15 -13.84 1.77
N GLU A 144 10.17 -12.74 2.53
CA GLU A 144 11.28 -12.39 3.40
C GLU A 144 11.49 -13.43 4.52
N ALA A 145 10.41 -13.89 5.14
CA ALA A 145 10.45 -14.95 6.14
C ALA A 145 11.00 -16.27 5.57
N LEU A 146 10.67 -16.61 4.32
CA LEU A 146 11.23 -17.78 3.63
C LEU A 146 12.73 -17.65 3.35
N LYS A 147 13.24 -16.44 3.09
CA LYS A 147 14.66 -16.17 2.80
C LYS A 147 15.53 -16.13 4.05
N SER A 148 14.98 -15.65 5.17
CA SER A 148 15.74 -15.44 6.41
C SER A 148 16.21 -16.74 7.09
N ASN A 149 15.68 -17.87 6.68
CA ASN A 149 16.00 -19.17 7.28
C ASN A 149 16.83 -20.03 6.31
N ASN A 150 18.14 -20.10 6.60
CA ASN A 150 19.10 -20.89 5.82
C ASN A 150 19.17 -22.39 6.23
N ASP A 151 18.34 -22.82 7.19
CA ASP A 151 18.29 -24.20 7.62
C ASP A 151 17.60 -25.08 6.59
N ASN A 152 18.09 -26.32 6.43
CA ASN A 152 17.49 -27.35 5.57
C ASN A 152 16.13 -27.86 6.07
N ASN A 153 15.52 -27.16 7.00
CA ASN A 153 14.23 -27.48 7.57
C ASN A 153 13.10 -26.86 6.73
N ASP A 154 12.12 -27.67 6.37
CA ASP A 154 10.91 -27.19 5.69
C ASP A 154 10.09 -26.27 6.57
N TRP A 155 9.97 -26.56 7.87
CA TRP A 155 9.26 -25.76 8.85
C TRP A 155 10.16 -24.65 9.40
N LEU A 156 9.67 -23.40 9.32
CA LEU A 156 10.38 -22.20 9.74
C LEU A 156 10.02 -21.73 11.16
N GLY A 157 9.10 -22.46 11.81
CA GLY A 157 8.62 -22.12 13.15
C GLY A 157 7.46 -21.12 13.12
N TYR A 158 7.07 -20.65 14.32
CA TYR A 158 5.96 -19.74 14.52
C TYR A 158 6.34 -18.31 14.09
N ASN A 159 5.53 -17.76 13.19
CA ASN A 159 5.65 -16.37 12.75
C ASN A 159 4.52 -15.54 13.35
N ARG A 160 4.88 -14.48 14.10
CA ARG A 160 3.91 -13.62 14.81
C ARG A 160 3.01 -12.82 13.87
N LEU A 161 3.51 -12.42 12.68
CA LEU A 161 2.74 -11.63 11.72
C LEU A 161 1.63 -12.45 11.03
N PHE A 162 1.85 -13.77 10.93
CA PHE A 162 0.87 -14.70 10.34
C PHE A 162 0.13 -15.51 11.38
N GLU A 163 0.47 -15.36 12.66
CA GLU A 163 -0.08 -16.12 13.79
C GLU A 163 -0.11 -17.63 13.53
N SER A 164 0.90 -18.13 12.83
CA SER A 164 0.98 -19.50 12.35
C SER A 164 2.42 -20.02 12.29
N ASN A 165 2.57 -21.35 12.39
CA ASN A 165 3.78 -22.01 11.95
C ASN A 165 3.81 -22.01 10.42
N ILE A 166 4.88 -21.48 9.83
CA ILE A 166 5.05 -21.39 8.38
C ILE A 166 5.99 -22.47 7.86
N ARG A 167 5.76 -22.90 6.62
CA ARG A 167 6.49 -23.98 5.96
C ARG A 167 6.83 -23.62 4.51
N LYS A 168 7.99 -24.06 4.05
CA LYS A 168 8.34 -24.07 2.62
C LYS A 168 7.44 -25.07 1.87
N THR A 169 7.00 -24.73 0.67
CA THR A 169 6.31 -25.66 -0.21
C THR A 169 7.30 -26.71 -0.71
N SER A 170 6.90 -27.99 -0.70
CA SER A 170 7.66 -29.05 -1.36
C SER A 170 7.58 -28.85 -2.87
N ILE A 171 8.71 -28.83 -3.55
CA ILE A 171 8.84 -28.74 -5.00
C ILE A 171 9.22 -30.11 -5.52
#